data_eb1038545a914b4557aee7bcd8924a3a
#
_entry.id   eb1038545a914b4557aee7bcd8924a3a
#
_cell.length_a   1.000
_cell.length_b   1.000
_cell.length_c   1.000
_cell.angle_alpha   90.00
_cell.angle_beta   90.00
_cell.angle_gamma   90.00
#
_symmetry.space_group_name_H-M   'P 1'
#
loop_
_entity.id
_entity.type
_entity.pdbx_description
1 polymer ?
#
loop_
_entity_poly.entity_id
_entity_poly.type
_entity_poly.pdbx_seq_one_letter_code
_entity_poly.pdbx_strand_id
1 'polypeptide(L)'
;TKNIVYGFNGEFLPLKTYVNITEGNALRIDWNEVVPVERLSYIMGNPPFVGYSYQSESQKKDIENVYVDENGKSTSTAGKIDYVAAWYFKAAKMMEGSEVRTAFVSTNSITQGEQVAYVWAELYKQFDIHIDFAHRTFVWGSEAKLKAAVHCVIIGFSTSMSKGKCRLYDNGALEETVQISPYLIDAPITFINSRTNPLCNVPKITNGNKPVDGGYLFLSPDEKDELIQNEPESKKFVRRVYGAEEFINSKERYCLWLRDISPKELNKLPMIKKRVQQVREFRLKSTKAVTVKSADSPTLFQQIRQPDEPYIIVPRVSSENRRYIPMGYESPETIITD
;
A
#
# COMPACT_ATOMS: atom_id res chain seq x y z
N THR A 1 46.36 -12.44 21.97
CA THR A 1 45.37 -13.54 22.08
C THR A 1 44.46 -13.61 20.85
N LYS A 2 44.07 -12.47 20.25
CA LYS A 2 43.20 -12.43 19.05
C LYS A 2 43.95 -12.84 17.77
N ASN A 3 45.27 -12.55 17.67
CA ASN A 3 46.09 -12.91 16.50
C ASN A 3 46.31 -14.43 16.36
N ILE A 4 46.20 -15.16 17.45
CA ILE A 4 46.35 -16.63 17.45
C ILE A 4 45.12 -17.33 16.87
N VAL A 5 43.90 -16.75 17.05
CA VAL A 5 42.63 -17.33 16.60
C VAL A 5 42.46 -17.26 15.10
N TYR A 6 43.06 -16.25 14.42
CA TYR A 6 42.90 -16.03 12.98
C TYR A 6 44.15 -16.23 12.14
N GLY A 7 45.28 -16.64 12.77
CA GLY A 7 46.52 -16.97 12.06
C GLY A 7 47.16 -15.78 11.28
N PHE A 8 46.78 -14.55 11.57
CA PHE A 8 47.30 -13.37 10.92
C PHE A 8 48.15 -12.50 11.85
N ASN A 9 49.41 -12.33 11.51
CA ASN A 9 50.29 -11.25 12.03
C ASN A 9 50.09 -9.96 11.23
N GLY A 10 48.90 -9.66 10.79
CA GLY A 10 48.56 -8.43 10.03
C GLY A 10 48.02 -7.39 10.97
N GLU A 11 48.33 -6.13 10.67
CA GLU A 11 47.67 -4.98 11.26
C GLU A 11 46.17 -5.14 11.14
N PHE A 12 45.47 -5.10 12.26
CA PHE A 12 44.01 -4.94 12.23
C PHE A 12 43.67 -3.81 11.28
N LEU A 13 42.62 -3.99 10.44
CA LEU A 13 42.07 -2.93 9.60
C LEU A 13 42.18 -1.60 10.34
N PRO A 14 43.00 -0.68 9.86
CA PRO A 14 43.15 0.59 10.54
C PRO A 14 41.79 1.26 10.56
N LEU A 15 41.24 1.49 11.74
CA LEU A 15 40.05 2.32 11.91
C LEU A 15 40.42 3.72 11.46
N LYS A 16 40.37 3.98 10.16
CA LYS A 16 40.51 5.32 9.63
C LYS A 16 39.23 6.08 9.98
N THR A 17 39.34 7.22 10.61
CA THR A 17 38.25 8.17 10.75
C THR A 17 37.90 8.63 9.34
N TYR A 18 36.79 8.13 8.80
CA TYR A 18 36.30 8.63 7.51
C TYR A 18 35.69 10.03 7.75
N VAL A 19 36.31 11.04 7.18
CA VAL A 19 35.92 12.44 7.31
C VAL A 19 34.62 12.79 6.58
N ASN A 20 34.04 11.83 5.86
CA ASN A 20 32.90 12.02 4.94
C ASN A 20 31.58 11.52 5.52
N ILE A 21 31.41 11.50 6.83
CA ILE A 21 30.13 11.20 7.48
C ILE A 21 29.50 12.53 7.89
N THR A 22 28.35 12.85 7.29
CA THR A 22 27.59 14.06 7.60
C THR A 22 26.31 13.67 8.35
N GLU A 23 26.14 14.20 9.56
CA GLU A 23 24.93 14.01 10.34
C GLU A 23 23.82 14.95 9.84
N GLY A 24 22.61 14.43 9.63
CA GLY A 24 21.44 15.22 9.30
C GLY A 24 20.38 14.46 8.50
N ASN A 25 19.33 15.16 8.13
CA ASN A 25 18.31 14.61 7.25
C ASN A 25 18.81 14.59 5.80
N ALA A 26 19.02 13.40 5.24
CA ALA A 26 19.56 13.22 3.89
C ALA A 26 18.72 13.91 2.79
N LEU A 27 17.42 14.12 2.98
CA LEU A 27 16.61 14.87 2.02
C LEU A 27 16.88 16.38 2.04
N ARG A 28 17.40 16.92 3.15
CA ARG A 28 17.67 18.37 3.34
C ARG A 28 19.12 18.76 3.06
N ILE A 29 20.05 17.81 3.21
CA ILE A 29 21.49 18.03 2.94
C ILE A 29 21.72 18.03 1.43
N ASP A 30 22.52 18.94 0.91
CA ASP A 30 23.03 18.84 -0.45
C ASP A 30 24.08 17.72 -0.51
N TRP A 31 23.81 16.69 -1.31
CA TRP A 31 24.71 15.55 -1.43
C TRP A 31 26.02 15.91 -2.16
N ASN A 32 26.01 16.93 -3.04
CA ASN A 32 27.21 17.41 -3.70
C ASN A 32 28.20 18.09 -2.73
N GLU A 33 27.71 18.69 -1.63
CA GLU A 33 28.58 19.22 -0.59
C GLU A 33 29.27 18.12 0.22
N VAL A 34 28.61 16.92 0.33
CA VAL A 34 29.21 15.79 1.03
C VAL A 34 30.22 15.07 0.12
N VAL A 35 29.82 14.75 -1.10
CA VAL A 35 30.69 14.16 -2.14
C VAL A 35 30.25 14.67 -3.50
N PRO A 36 31.11 15.41 -4.22
CA PRO A 36 30.83 15.85 -5.58
C PRO A 36 30.51 14.67 -6.53
N VAL A 37 29.53 14.85 -7.41
CA VAL A 37 29.04 13.78 -8.30
C VAL A 37 30.14 13.19 -9.18
N GLU A 38 31.14 13.99 -9.58
CA GLU A 38 32.27 13.55 -10.40
C GLU A 38 33.17 12.53 -9.67
N ARG A 39 33.08 12.46 -8.35
CA ARG A 39 33.82 11.50 -7.51
C ARG A 39 32.98 10.28 -7.11
N LEU A 40 31.70 10.25 -7.49
CA LEU A 40 30.82 9.14 -7.18
C LEU A 40 30.81 8.09 -8.31
N SER A 41 30.73 6.84 -7.89
CA SER A 41 30.41 5.72 -8.79
C SER A 41 29.01 5.14 -8.46
N TYR A 42 28.66 5.13 -7.18
CA TYR A 42 27.43 4.51 -6.71
C TYR A 42 26.79 5.29 -5.58
N ILE A 43 25.44 5.32 -5.57
CA ILE A 43 24.61 5.75 -4.47
C ILE A 43 23.85 4.53 -3.98
N MET A 44 23.97 4.19 -2.70
CA MET A 44 23.29 3.05 -2.11
C MET A 44 22.67 3.41 -0.77
N GLY A 45 21.51 2.83 -0.45
CA GLY A 45 20.90 3.10 0.83
C GLY A 45 19.66 2.23 1.15
N ASN A 46 19.28 2.33 2.40
CA ASN A 46 18.01 1.81 2.89
C ASN A 46 17.23 2.97 3.54
N PRO A 47 16.53 3.78 2.72
CA PRO A 47 15.79 4.94 3.20
C PRO A 47 14.63 4.54 4.12
N PRO A 48 14.13 5.46 4.97
CA PRO A 48 13.04 5.18 5.89
C PRO A 48 11.74 4.78 5.18
N PHE A 49 11.07 3.72 5.67
CA PHE A 49 9.82 3.21 5.15
C PHE A 49 8.64 3.84 5.88
N VAL A 50 8.08 4.91 5.34
CA VAL A 50 6.89 5.57 5.88
C VAL A 50 5.87 5.75 4.75
N GLY A 51 4.75 5.03 4.84
CA GLY A 51 3.65 5.16 3.89
C GLY A 51 3.03 6.57 3.95
N TYR A 52 2.56 7.07 2.81
CA TYR A 52 2.10 8.45 2.66
C TYR A 52 1.05 8.89 3.71
N SER A 53 0.18 7.98 4.15
CA SER A 53 -0.86 8.26 5.16
C SER A 53 -0.35 8.38 6.60
N TYR A 54 0.90 7.96 6.85
CA TYR A 54 1.54 7.96 8.18
C TYR A 54 2.63 9.02 8.32
N GLN A 55 2.88 9.81 7.29
CA GLN A 55 3.90 10.84 7.30
C GLN A 55 3.54 11.99 8.23
N SER A 56 4.54 12.47 8.98
CA SER A 56 4.46 13.71 9.73
C SER A 56 4.43 14.92 8.79
N GLU A 57 4.00 16.08 9.29
CA GLU A 57 4.01 17.33 8.50
C GLU A 57 5.42 17.72 8.02
N SER A 58 6.47 17.43 8.81
CA SER A 58 7.84 17.68 8.39
C SER A 58 8.28 16.76 7.26
N GLN A 59 7.88 15.49 7.28
CA GLN A 59 8.16 14.53 6.20
C GLN A 59 7.44 14.88 4.91
N LYS A 60 6.20 15.35 4.99
CA LYS A 60 5.46 15.86 3.81
C LYS A 60 6.18 17.05 3.18
N LYS A 61 6.66 18.00 4.00
CA LYS A 61 7.45 19.14 3.51
C LYS A 61 8.78 18.70 2.88
N ASP A 62 9.44 17.68 3.42
CA ASP A 62 10.65 17.12 2.82
C ASP A 62 10.37 16.59 1.40
N ILE A 63 9.26 15.88 1.22
CA ILE A 63 8.83 15.40 -0.10
C ILE A 63 8.51 16.57 -1.03
N GLU A 64 7.70 17.54 -0.58
CA GLU A 64 7.31 18.72 -1.38
C GLU A 64 8.52 19.52 -1.86
N ASN A 65 9.60 19.60 -1.06
CA ASN A 65 10.82 20.30 -1.40
C ASN A 65 11.73 19.51 -2.37
N VAL A 66 11.68 18.19 -2.34
CA VAL A 66 12.52 17.32 -3.16
C VAL A 66 11.81 16.95 -4.46
N TYR A 67 10.50 16.63 -4.37
CA TYR A 67 9.71 16.13 -5.48
C TYR A 67 9.08 17.28 -6.26
N VAL A 68 9.90 17.95 -7.03
CA VAL A 68 9.54 19.17 -7.77
C VAL A 68 9.60 18.94 -9.28
N ASP A 69 8.83 19.70 -10.04
CA ASP A 69 8.90 19.74 -11.49
C ASP A 69 10.13 20.56 -11.99
N GLU A 70 10.30 20.66 -13.30
CA GLU A 70 11.36 21.42 -13.96
C GLU A 70 11.38 22.92 -13.59
N ASN A 71 10.27 23.45 -13.10
CA ASN A 71 10.13 24.84 -12.65
C ASN A 71 10.38 24.99 -11.12
N GLY A 72 10.74 23.90 -10.45
CA GLY A 72 10.96 23.88 -8.99
C GLY A 72 9.68 23.90 -8.16
N LYS A 73 8.51 23.66 -8.78
CA LYS A 73 7.23 23.58 -8.08
C LYS A 73 6.93 22.13 -7.69
N SER A 74 6.48 21.93 -6.45
CA SER A 74 6.06 20.59 -5.99
C SER A 74 5.02 19.98 -6.93
N THR A 75 5.26 18.70 -7.31
CA THR A 75 4.34 17.97 -8.21
C THR A 75 3.00 17.69 -7.52
N SER A 76 1.94 17.57 -8.28
CA SER A 76 0.60 17.28 -7.75
C SER A 76 0.49 15.90 -7.07
N THR A 77 1.46 15.03 -7.28
CA THR A 77 1.52 13.68 -6.72
C THR A 77 2.35 13.59 -5.44
N ALA A 78 3.12 14.64 -5.09
CA ALA A 78 4.02 14.66 -3.92
C ALA A 78 3.31 14.27 -2.60
N GLY A 79 2.08 14.70 -2.39
CA GLY A 79 1.28 14.35 -1.20
C GLY A 79 0.71 12.93 -1.18
N LYS A 80 0.99 12.10 -2.20
CA LYS A 80 0.43 10.74 -2.35
C LYS A 80 1.49 9.66 -2.46
N ILE A 81 2.77 10.00 -2.38
CA ILE A 81 3.88 9.06 -2.50
C ILE A 81 4.44 8.68 -1.12
N ASP A 82 4.94 7.47 -1.01
CA ASP A 82 5.63 6.99 0.18
C ASP A 82 6.95 7.75 0.37
N TYR A 83 7.35 7.94 1.62
CA TYR A 83 8.50 8.78 1.98
C TYR A 83 9.80 8.35 1.29
N VAL A 84 10.00 7.04 1.14
CA VAL A 84 11.16 6.46 0.45
C VAL A 84 11.33 6.96 -0.98
N ALA A 85 10.25 7.32 -1.68
CA ALA A 85 10.29 7.78 -3.06
C ALA A 85 11.09 9.08 -3.25
N ALA A 86 11.17 9.92 -2.21
CA ALA A 86 11.95 11.16 -2.27
C ALA A 86 13.47 10.90 -2.46
N TRP A 87 14.00 9.78 -1.95
CA TRP A 87 15.40 9.39 -2.20
C TRP A 87 15.65 9.03 -3.66
N TYR A 88 14.71 8.35 -4.31
CA TYR A 88 14.80 8.04 -5.74
C TYR A 88 14.88 9.31 -6.57
N PHE A 89 14.02 10.28 -6.28
CA PHE A 89 14.01 11.55 -6.99
C PHE A 89 15.27 12.35 -6.75
N LYS A 90 15.74 12.46 -5.50
CA LYS A 90 16.95 13.16 -5.15
C LYS A 90 18.20 12.53 -5.78
N ALA A 91 18.27 11.20 -5.80
CA ALA A 91 19.34 10.46 -6.46
C ALA A 91 19.31 10.65 -7.99
N ALA A 92 18.15 10.54 -8.62
CA ALA A 92 18.01 10.77 -10.06
C ALA A 92 18.48 12.17 -10.47
N LYS A 93 18.08 13.19 -9.71
CA LYS A 93 18.54 14.56 -9.93
C LYS A 93 20.04 14.72 -9.77
N MET A 94 20.66 14.06 -8.79
CA MET A 94 22.12 14.11 -8.60
C MET A 94 22.87 13.36 -9.70
N MET A 95 22.30 12.27 -10.24
CA MET A 95 22.91 11.47 -11.29
C MET A 95 22.81 12.09 -12.69
N GLU A 96 22.01 13.12 -12.87
CA GLU A 96 21.76 13.73 -14.17
C GLU A 96 23.09 14.11 -14.86
N GLY A 97 23.27 13.63 -16.09
CA GLY A 97 24.49 13.87 -16.87
C GLY A 97 25.75 13.12 -16.38
N SER A 98 25.62 12.14 -15.50
CA SER A 98 26.73 11.35 -14.96
C SER A 98 26.56 9.84 -15.25
N GLU A 99 27.63 9.06 -15.00
CA GLU A 99 27.63 7.60 -15.06
C GLU A 99 27.34 6.93 -13.70
N VAL A 100 26.94 7.71 -12.71
CA VAL A 100 26.62 7.24 -11.36
C VAL A 100 25.40 6.32 -11.42
N ARG A 101 25.42 5.25 -10.63
CA ARG A 101 24.31 4.30 -10.50
C ARG A 101 23.78 4.28 -9.08
N THR A 102 22.49 4.16 -8.95
CA THR A 102 21.83 4.13 -7.63
C THR A 102 21.16 2.79 -7.39
N ALA A 103 21.18 2.33 -6.13
CA ALA A 103 20.39 1.20 -5.67
C ALA A 103 19.80 1.45 -4.28
N PHE A 104 18.49 1.29 -4.15
CA PHE A 104 17.80 1.43 -2.88
C PHE A 104 17.00 0.18 -2.50
N VAL A 105 16.97 -0.11 -1.20
CA VAL A 105 15.97 -0.96 -0.60
C VAL A 105 14.72 -0.14 -0.35
N SER A 106 13.55 -0.68 -0.64
CA SER A 106 12.27 0.03 -0.48
C SER A 106 11.15 -0.95 -0.11
N THR A 107 10.05 -0.42 0.39
CA THR A 107 8.81 -1.19 0.45
C THR A 107 8.32 -1.51 -0.96
N ASN A 108 7.73 -2.69 -1.15
CA ASN A 108 7.20 -3.10 -2.45
C ASN A 108 6.04 -2.21 -2.95
N SER A 109 5.47 -1.37 -2.09
CA SER A 109 4.40 -0.43 -2.44
C SER A 109 4.76 0.47 -3.62
N ILE A 110 6.03 0.92 -3.76
CA ILE A 110 6.46 1.79 -4.86
C ILE A 110 6.42 1.11 -6.24
N THR A 111 6.27 -0.21 -6.28
CA THR A 111 6.18 -1.01 -7.51
C THR A 111 4.76 -1.53 -7.75
N GLN A 112 3.78 -1.05 -6.99
CA GLN A 112 2.40 -1.55 -7.02
C GLN A 112 1.37 -0.40 -7.04
N GLY A 113 0.21 -0.68 -7.61
CA GLY A 113 -0.95 0.21 -7.60
C GLY A 113 -0.65 1.63 -8.13
N GLU A 114 -1.24 2.61 -7.49
CA GLU A 114 -1.10 4.03 -7.89
C GLU A 114 0.30 4.60 -7.64
N GLN A 115 1.07 4.01 -6.70
CA GLN A 115 2.43 4.47 -6.40
C GLN A 115 3.34 4.38 -7.63
N VAL A 116 3.15 3.37 -8.49
CA VAL A 116 3.95 3.24 -9.71
C VAL A 116 3.82 4.47 -10.59
N ALA A 117 2.59 4.90 -10.87
CA ALA A 117 2.36 6.08 -11.69
C ALA A 117 2.85 7.37 -11.00
N TYR A 118 2.63 7.50 -9.69
CA TYR A 118 3.00 8.72 -8.96
C TYR A 118 4.51 8.89 -8.79
N VAL A 119 5.24 7.81 -8.58
CA VAL A 119 6.69 7.85 -8.37
C VAL A 119 7.44 7.80 -9.70
N TRP A 120 7.18 6.78 -10.50
CA TRP A 120 8.03 6.48 -11.64
C TRP A 120 7.73 7.32 -12.88
N ALA A 121 6.48 7.75 -13.11
CA ALA A 121 6.19 8.57 -14.28
C ALA A 121 6.97 9.89 -14.28
N GLU A 122 7.11 10.53 -13.12
CA GLU A 122 7.90 11.75 -12.99
C GLU A 122 9.42 11.49 -13.13
N LEU A 123 9.92 10.38 -12.57
CA LEU A 123 11.33 9.99 -12.70
C LEU A 123 11.72 9.73 -14.15
N TYR A 124 10.91 8.99 -14.88
CA TYR A 124 11.13 8.72 -16.32
C TYR A 124 11.00 10.00 -17.15
N LYS A 125 10.01 10.85 -16.85
CA LYS A 125 9.77 12.09 -17.59
C LYS A 125 10.90 13.11 -17.43
N GLN A 126 11.41 13.28 -16.20
CA GLN A 126 12.37 14.35 -15.91
C GLN A 126 13.82 13.90 -16.09
N PHE A 127 14.15 12.65 -15.79
CA PHE A 127 15.54 12.20 -15.74
C PHE A 127 15.87 11.04 -16.68
N ASP A 128 14.89 10.58 -17.48
CA ASP A 128 15.05 9.45 -18.42
C ASP A 128 15.74 8.24 -17.77
N ILE A 129 15.28 7.86 -16.59
CA ILE A 129 15.89 6.77 -15.82
C ILE A 129 15.64 5.41 -16.46
N HIS A 130 16.54 4.47 -16.18
CA HIS A 130 16.44 3.06 -16.55
C HIS A 130 16.63 2.19 -15.32
N ILE A 131 15.81 1.16 -15.15
CA ILE A 131 16.01 0.15 -14.11
C ILE A 131 17.02 -0.87 -14.63
N ASP A 132 18.22 -0.87 -14.06
CA ASP A 132 19.32 -1.74 -14.46
C ASP A 132 19.17 -3.15 -13.89
N PHE A 133 18.74 -3.23 -12.63
CA PHE A 133 18.40 -4.49 -11.97
C PHE A 133 17.34 -4.30 -10.91
N ALA A 134 16.65 -5.38 -10.57
CA ALA A 134 15.73 -5.39 -9.43
C ALA A 134 15.68 -6.75 -8.76
N HIS A 135 15.47 -6.75 -7.45
CA HIS A 135 14.96 -7.90 -6.70
C HIS A 135 13.47 -7.71 -6.48
N ARG A 136 12.66 -8.65 -6.97
CA ARG A 136 11.21 -8.70 -6.73
C ARG A 136 10.93 -8.81 -5.22
N THR A 137 9.68 -8.71 -4.87
CA THR A 137 9.23 -8.72 -3.48
C THR A 137 9.81 -9.87 -2.68
N PHE A 138 10.47 -9.54 -1.58
CA PHE A 138 10.95 -10.49 -0.59
C PHE A 138 10.57 -10.01 0.81
N VAL A 139 10.52 -10.94 1.75
CA VAL A 139 10.23 -10.62 3.16
C VAL A 139 11.53 -10.23 3.85
N TRP A 140 11.59 -8.99 4.35
CA TRP A 140 12.73 -8.57 5.19
C TRP A 140 12.63 -9.28 6.55
N GLY A 141 13.52 -10.23 6.78
CA GLY A 141 13.61 -10.95 8.05
C GLY A 141 14.33 -10.11 9.10
N SER A 142 13.62 -9.73 10.17
CA SER A 142 14.24 -9.19 11.37
C SER A 142 14.44 -10.33 12.38
N GLU A 143 15.59 -10.40 13.06
CA GLU A 143 15.84 -11.31 14.19
C GLU A 143 15.05 -10.89 15.45
N ALA A 144 14.36 -9.77 15.44
CA ALA A 144 13.57 -9.26 16.56
C ALA A 144 12.36 -10.16 16.86
N LYS A 145 12.04 -10.32 18.16
CA LYS A 145 10.96 -11.20 18.66
C LYS A 145 9.54 -10.80 18.22
N LEU A 146 9.33 -9.56 17.76
CA LEU A 146 8.07 -9.06 17.20
C LEU A 146 8.29 -8.77 15.71
N LYS A 147 8.04 -9.78 14.87
CA LYS A 147 8.23 -9.70 13.41
C LYS A 147 7.04 -8.97 12.75
N ALA A 148 7.18 -7.69 12.48
CA ALA A 148 6.45 -7.11 11.38
C ALA A 148 7.15 -7.54 10.08
N ALA A 149 6.56 -8.46 9.34
CA ALA A 149 7.06 -8.87 8.03
C ALA A 149 6.88 -7.69 7.06
N VAL A 150 7.98 -7.03 6.69
CA VAL A 150 7.97 -5.95 5.69
C VAL A 150 8.31 -6.55 4.33
N HIS A 151 7.42 -6.38 3.38
CA HIS A 151 7.65 -6.75 1.99
C HIS A 151 8.51 -5.68 1.31
N CYS A 152 9.73 -6.05 0.94
CA CYS A 152 10.72 -5.15 0.35
C CYS A 152 11.03 -5.52 -1.09
N VAL A 153 11.57 -4.55 -1.81
CA VAL A 153 12.21 -4.68 -3.13
C VAL A 153 13.58 -4.02 -3.09
N ILE A 154 14.49 -4.43 -3.97
CA ILE A 154 15.73 -3.69 -4.23
C ILE A 154 15.68 -3.26 -5.69
N ILE A 155 15.92 -1.98 -5.94
CA ILE A 155 15.88 -1.44 -7.30
C ILE A 155 17.16 -0.66 -7.55
N GLY A 156 17.90 -1.11 -8.56
CA GLY A 156 19.07 -0.41 -9.10
C GLY A 156 18.71 0.29 -10.41
N PHE A 157 19.05 1.57 -10.53
CA PHE A 157 18.70 2.40 -11.66
C PHE A 157 19.81 3.41 -12.00
N SER A 158 19.78 3.91 -13.24
CA SER A 158 20.70 4.91 -13.77
C SER A 158 19.97 5.86 -14.72
N THR A 159 20.60 6.96 -15.08
CA THR A 159 20.15 7.92 -16.11
C THR A 159 20.81 7.69 -17.45
N SER A 160 21.75 6.75 -17.54
CA SER A 160 22.40 6.35 -18.77
C SER A 160 22.04 4.91 -19.12
N MET A 161 21.64 4.69 -20.38
CA MET A 161 21.26 3.36 -20.83
C MET A 161 22.44 2.40 -20.73
N SER A 162 22.33 1.37 -19.89
CA SER A 162 23.34 0.31 -19.83
C SER A 162 23.42 -0.42 -21.19
N LYS A 163 24.64 -0.64 -21.69
CA LYS A 163 24.87 -1.45 -22.92
C LYS A 163 24.59 -2.94 -22.73
N GLY A 164 24.22 -3.36 -21.52
CA GLY A 164 23.96 -4.75 -21.14
C GLY A 164 22.48 -5.06 -20.96
N LYS A 165 22.20 -6.31 -20.66
CA LYS A 165 20.87 -6.75 -20.26
C LYS A 165 20.58 -6.32 -18.81
N CYS A 166 19.32 -5.99 -18.55
CA CYS A 166 18.82 -5.78 -17.20
C CYS A 166 18.67 -7.11 -16.46
N ARG A 167 18.78 -7.09 -15.13
CA ARG A 167 18.77 -8.30 -14.30
C ARG A 167 17.61 -8.26 -13.31
N LEU A 168 16.69 -9.20 -13.44
CA LEU A 168 15.55 -9.33 -12.54
C LEU A 168 15.71 -10.59 -11.67
N TYR A 169 15.73 -10.41 -10.37
CA TYR A 169 15.89 -11.49 -9.39
C TYR A 169 14.54 -11.79 -8.72
N ASP A 170 14.17 -13.07 -8.68
CA ASP A 170 12.96 -13.56 -8.04
C ASP A 170 13.25 -14.85 -7.28
N ASN A 171 13.12 -14.84 -5.96
CA ASN A 171 13.36 -16.01 -5.10
C ASN A 171 14.66 -16.77 -5.41
N GLY A 172 15.73 -16.04 -5.71
CA GLY A 172 17.05 -16.60 -6.06
C GLY A 172 17.22 -16.98 -7.53
N ALA A 173 16.18 -16.92 -8.35
CA ALA A 173 16.28 -17.06 -9.79
C ALA A 173 16.69 -15.73 -10.43
N LEU A 174 17.51 -15.80 -11.49
CA LEU A 174 17.90 -14.65 -12.30
C LEU A 174 17.24 -14.74 -13.69
N GLU A 175 16.54 -13.69 -14.05
CA GLU A 175 16.02 -13.46 -15.39
C GLU A 175 16.77 -12.29 -16.04
N GLU A 176 17.33 -12.49 -17.23
CA GLU A 176 17.94 -11.42 -18.02
C GLU A 176 16.94 -10.90 -19.04
N THR A 177 16.68 -9.60 -19.02
CA THR A 177 15.75 -8.93 -19.92
C THR A 177 16.36 -7.70 -20.55
N VAL A 178 15.76 -7.20 -21.60
CA VAL A 178 16.17 -5.94 -22.26
C VAL A 178 15.71 -4.73 -21.44
N GLN A 179 14.62 -4.86 -20.71
CA GLN A 179 13.99 -3.76 -19.99
C GLN A 179 13.22 -4.27 -18.78
N ILE A 180 13.31 -3.56 -17.66
CA ILE A 180 12.49 -3.81 -16.48
C ILE A 180 11.50 -2.66 -16.34
N SER A 181 10.20 -2.96 -16.31
CA SER A 181 9.17 -1.98 -16.03
C SER A 181 9.15 -1.63 -14.53
N PRO A 182 8.58 -0.48 -14.12
CA PRO A 182 8.43 -0.14 -12.71
C PRO A 182 7.56 -1.10 -11.88
N TYR A 183 6.84 -2.02 -12.53
CA TYR A 183 6.13 -3.13 -11.88
C TYR A 183 7.04 -4.34 -11.62
N LEU A 184 8.34 -4.23 -11.89
CA LEU A 184 9.38 -5.26 -11.78
C LEU A 184 9.05 -6.52 -12.60
N ILE A 185 8.66 -6.30 -13.83
CA ILE A 185 8.42 -7.34 -14.83
C ILE A 185 9.10 -6.98 -16.16
N ASP A 186 9.40 -7.99 -16.97
CA ASP A 186 9.82 -7.80 -18.36
C ASP A 186 8.62 -7.36 -19.21
N ALA A 187 8.44 -6.07 -19.35
CA ALA A 187 7.34 -5.47 -20.09
C ALA A 187 7.68 -4.03 -20.53
N PRO A 188 6.99 -3.49 -21.53
CA PRO A 188 7.12 -2.08 -21.91
C PRO A 188 6.82 -1.14 -20.74
N ILE A 189 7.51 -0.01 -20.70
CA ILE A 189 7.25 1.05 -19.69
C ILE A 189 5.85 1.60 -19.90
N THR A 190 4.99 1.31 -18.95
CA THR A 190 3.58 1.74 -18.97
C THR A 190 3.17 2.18 -17.58
N PHE A 191 2.45 3.31 -17.49
CA PHE A 191 1.93 3.85 -16.23
C PHE A 191 0.41 3.76 -16.22
N ILE A 192 -0.13 3.04 -15.23
CA ILE A 192 -1.57 2.91 -15.03
C ILE A 192 -2.02 3.98 -14.06
N ASN A 193 -2.59 5.05 -14.59
CA ASN A 193 -3.12 6.15 -13.78
C ASN A 193 -4.48 5.80 -13.18
N SER A 194 -4.76 6.34 -11.99
CA SER A 194 -6.10 6.31 -11.40
C SER A 194 -7.12 7.03 -12.29
N ARG A 195 -8.29 6.43 -12.47
CA ARG A 195 -9.34 6.94 -13.35
C ARG A 195 -10.69 6.89 -12.65
N THR A 196 -11.51 7.87 -12.92
CA THR A 196 -12.91 7.94 -12.46
C THR A 196 -13.89 7.35 -13.48
N ASN A 197 -13.48 7.23 -14.74
CA ASN A 197 -14.28 6.69 -15.82
C ASN A 197 -13.60 5.47 -16.45
N PRO A 198 -14.37 4.46 -16.90
CA PRO A 198 -13.85 3.32 -17.65
C PRO A 198 -13.14 3.75 -18.94
N LEU A 199 -12.22 2.90 -19.44
CA LEU A 199 -11.57 3.08 -20.75
C LEU A 199 -12.51 2.82 -21.92
N CYS A 200 -13.51 1.97 -21.72
CA CYS A 200 -14.48 1.56 -22.73
C CYS A 200 -15.89 1.70 -22.16
N ASN A 201 -16.89 1.52 -23.00
CA ASN A 201 -18.29 1.62 -22.58
C ASN A 201 -18.71 0.36 -21.81
N VAL A 202 -18.47 0.36 -20.51
CA VAL A 202 -18.81 -0.70 -19.57
C VAL A 202 -19.42 -0.11 -18.30
N PRO A 203 -20.20 -0.88 -17.53
CA PRO A 203 -20.71 -0.45 -16.23
C PRO A 203 -19.56 0.01 -15.30
N LYS A 204 -19.83 1.02 -14.47
CA LYS A 204 -18.84 1.52 -13.51
C LYS A 204 -18.64 0.52 -12.38
N ILE A 205 -17.38 0.34 -12.00
CA ILE A 205 -17.04 -0.34 -10.75
C ILE A 205 -17.20 0.64 -9.58
N THR A 206 -17.77 0.18 -8.48
CA THR A 206 -17.96 0.97 -7.26
C THR A 206 -17.41 0.19 -6.06
N ASN A 207 -17.03 0.90 -5.00
CA ASN A 207 -16.70 0.23 -3.73
C ASN A 207 -17.94 -0.41 -3.13
N GLY A 208 -17.75 -1.42 -2.28
CA GLY A 208 -18.82 -2.01 -1.48
C GLY A 208 -19.36 -1.09 -0.39
N ASN A 209 -20.26 -1.63 0.42
CA ASN A 209 -20.83 -0.92 1.57
C ASN A 209 -19.78 -0.70 2.67
N LYS A 210 -19.89 0.41 3.41
CA LYS A 210 -19.05 0.70 4.57
C LYS A 210 -19.89 0.79 5.84
N PRO A 211 -19.77 -0.17 6.74
CA PRO A 211 -20.57 -0.21 7.96
C PRO A 211 -20.16 0.88 8.96
N VAL A 212 -18.87 1.05 9.23
CA VAL A 212 -18.31 1.94 10.27
C VAL A 212 -19.09 1.80 11.58
N ASP A 213 -19.06 0.59 12.12
CA ASP A 213 -19.94 0.12 13.17
C ASP A 213 -19.20 -0.47 14.38
N GLY A 214 -17.86 -0.51 14.34
CA GLY A 214 -17.03 -1.17 15.35
C GLY A 214 -17.16 -2.70 15.35
N GLY A 215 -17.72 -3.29 14.29
CA GLY A 215 -17.96 -4.73 14.16
C GLY A 215 -19.30 -5.20 14.75
N TYR A 216 -20.08 -4.32 15.33
CA TYR A 216 -21.33 -4.70 16.02
C TYR A 216 -22.48 -5.13 15.11
N LEU A 217 -22.43 -4.77 13.81
CA LEU A 217 -23.40 -5.24 12.81
C LEU A 217 -22.99 -6.54 12.13
N PHE A 218 -21.78 -7.05 12.38
CA PHE A 218 -21.34 -8.32 11.85
C PHE A 218 -21.58 -9.47 12.82
N LEU A 219 -21.73 -10.67 12.26
CA LEU A 219 -21.99 -11.89 13.01
C LEU A 219 -21.09 -13.01 12.46
N SER A 220 -20.46 -13.77 13.35
CA SER A 220 -19.93 -15.08 13.02
C SER A 220 -21.08 -16.08 12.78
N PRO A 221 -20.81 -17.27 12.22
CA PRO A 221 -21.80 -18.33 12.12
C PRO A 221 -22.48 -18.65 13.47
N ASP A 222 -21.68 -18.78 14.55
CA ASP A 222 -22.18 -19.09 15.88
C ASP A 222 -23.04 -17.96 16.45
N GLU A 223 -22.59 -16.70 16.32
CA GLU A 223 -23.39 -15.54 16.76
C GLU A 223 -24.72 -15.40 16.00
N LYS A 224 -24.71 -15.74 14.71
CA LYS A 224 -25.93 -15.78 13.90
C LYS A 224 -26.91 -16.84 14.44
N ASP A 225 -26.41 -18.04 14.71
CA ASP A 225 -27.25 -19.14 15.17
C ASP A 225 -27.81 -18.86 16.57
N GLU A 226 -27.00 -18.34 17.48
CA GLU A 226 -27.44 -17.89 18.81
C GLU A 226 -28.50 -16.78 18.71
N LEU A 227 -28.29 -15.78 17.84
CA LEU A 227 -29.26 -14.70 17.65
C LEU A 227 -30.59 -15.22 17.14
N ILE A 228 -30.60 -16.09 16.13
CA ILE A 228 -31.83 -16.65 15.54
C ILE A 228 -32.55 -17.56 16.54
N GLN A 229 -31.80 -18.31 17.35
CA GLN A 229 -32.37 -19.15 18.38
C GLN A 229 -33.10 -18.34 19.46
N ASN A 230 -32.48 -17.23 19.93
CA ASN A 230 -33.04 -16.38 20.98
C ASN A 230 -34.10 -15.40 20.45
N GLU A 231 -33.92 -14.92 19.23
CA GLU A 231 -34.80 -13.95 18.55
C GLU A 231 -35.16 -14.45 17.13
N PRO A 232 -36.09 -15.41 16.97
CA PRO A 232 -36.41 -16.00 15.66
C PRO A 232 -36.84 -14.99 14.59
N GLU A 233 -37.52 -13.91 14.99
CA GLU A 233 -37.91 -12.82 14.08
C GLU A 233 -36.71 -12.04 13.51
N SER A 234 -35.51 -12.18 14.10
CA SER A 234 -34.26 -11.56 13.63
C SER A 234 -33.80 -12.13 12.28
N LYS A 235 -34.17 -13.38 11.96
CA LYS A 235 -33.72 -14.10 10.76
C LYS A 235 -33.90 -13.28 9.47
N LYS A 236 -34.97 -12.52 9.34
CA LYS A 236 -35.24 -11.68 8.16
C LYS A 236 -34.25 -10.53 7.96
N PHE A 237 -33.52 -10.15 9.01
CA PHE A 237 -32.52 -9.08 8.99
C PHE A 237 -31.08 -9.61 8.85
N VAL A 238 -30.88 -10.92 8.92
CA VAL A 238 -29.55 -11.52 8.74
C VAL A 238 -29.29 -11.77 7.28
N ARG A 239 -28.17 -11.26 6.78
CA ARG A 239 -27.70 -11.46 5.39
C ARG A 239 -26.29 -12.01 5.40
N ARG A 240 -25.97 -12.81 4.40
CA ARG A 240 -24.58 -13.19 4.12
C ARG A 240 -23.80 -11.95 3.69
N VAL A 241 -22.54 -11.84 4.11
CA VAL A 241 -21.68 -10.72 3.74
C VAL A 241 -20.39 -11.22 3.10
N TYR A 242 -19.96 -10.54 2.04
CA TYR A 242 -18.68 -10.75 1.40
C TYR A 242 -17.82 -9.48 1.46
N GLY A 243 -16.62 -9.64 2.03
CA GLY A 243 -15.44 -8.84 1.71
C GLY A 243 -14.51 -9.67 0.82
N ALA A 244 -13.29 -9.20 0.59
CA ALA A 244 -12.30 -9.92 -0.20
C ALA A 244 -11.96 -11.30 0.42
N GLU A 245 -11.82 -11.35 1.74
CA GLU A 245 -11.42 -12.57 2.46
C GLU A 245 -12.50 -13.65 2.38
N GLU A 246 -13.76 -13.27 2.61
CA GLU A 246 -14.88 -14.20 2.57
C GLU A 246 -15.09 -14.75 1.16
N PHE A 247 -14.99 -13.89 0.15
CA PHE A 247 -15.15 -14.31 -1.24
C PHE A 247 -14.01 -15.22 -1.72
N ILE A 248 -12.74 -14.83 -1.46
CA ILE A 248 -11.56 -15.57 -1.94
C ILE A 248 -11.41 -16.93 -1.24
N ASN A 249 -11.68 -16.97 0.07
CA ASN A 249 -11.42 -18.12 0.91
C ASN A 249 -12.70 -18.91 1.28
N SER A 250 -13.84 -18.56 0.69
CA SER A 250 -15.15 -19.17 0.96
C SER A 250 -15.53 -19.18 2.44
N LYS A 251 -15.11 -18.15 3.18
CA LYS A 251 -15.44 -18.02 4.60
C LYS A 251 -16.88 -17.56 4.78
N GLU A 252 -17.51 -18.08 5.83
CA GLU A 252 -18.85 -17.64 6.21
C GLU A 252 -18.79 -16.46 7.16
N ARG A 253 -19.52 -15.42 6.81
CA ARG A 253 -19.74 -14.24 7.64
C ARG A 253 -21.11 -13.66 7.34
N TYR A 254 -21.73 -13.08 8.34
CA TYR A 254 -23.07 -12.52 8.25
C TYR A 254 -23.10 -11.10 8.76
N CYS A 255 -24.16 -10.36 8.42
CA CYS A 255 -24.40 -9.04 8.97
C CYS A 255 -25.89 -8.83 9.28
N LEU A 256 -26.16 -7.88 10.16
CA LEU A 256 -27.47 -7.33 10.38
C LEU A 256 -27.75 -6.25 9.35
N TRP A 257 -28.60 -6.54 8.38
CA TRP A 257 -29.06 -5.62 7.36
C TRP A 257 -30.38 -4.99 7.80
N LEU A 258 -30.32 -3.87 8.51
CA LEU A 258 -31.44 -3.26 9.22
C LEU A 258 -32.03 -2.05 8.50
N ARG A 259 -31.85 -1.97 7.15
CA ARG A 259 -32.30 -0.83 6.33
C ARG A 259 -33.77 -0.52 6.53
N ASP A 260 -34.61 -1.56 6.60
CA ASP A 260 -36.06 -1.45 6.60
C ASP A 260 -36.69 -1.80 7.97
N ILE A 261 -35.88 -1.88 9.03
CA ILE A 261 -36.39 -2.19 10.37
C ILE A 261 -37.17 -1.01 10.94
N SER A 262 -38.41 -1.26 11.36
CA SER A 262 -39.22 -0.26 12.06
C SER A 262 -38.80 -0.14 13.54
N PRO A 263 -38.99 1.03 14.17
CA PRO A 263 -38.76 1.18 15.62
C PRO A 263 -39.55 0.17 16.48
N LYS A 264 -40.74 -0.21 16.04
CA LYS A 264 -41.59 -1.19 16.74
C LYS A 264 -40.97 -2.58 16.68
N GLU A 265 -40.42 -2.99 15.53
CA GLU A 265 -39.72 -4.25 15.38
C GLU A 265 -38.42 -4.28 16.17
N LEU A 266 -37.61 -3.20 16.09
CA LEU A 266 -36.37 -3.11 16.83
C LEU A 266 -36.59 -3.23 18.36
N ASN A 267 -37.68 -2.68 18.87
CA ASN A 267 -38.01 -2.79 20.31
C ASN A 267 -38.38 -4.21 20.74
N LYS A 268 -38.76 -5.11 19.80
CA LYS A 268 -39.06 -6.51 20.07
C LYS A 268 -37.82 -7.41 20.01
N LEU A 269 -36.68 -6.87 19.56
CA LEU A 269 -35.42 -7.60 19.33
C LEU A 269 -34.30 -7.02 20.21
N PRO A 270 -34.31 -7.36 21.53
CA PRO A 270 -33.38 -6.76 22.50
C PRO A 270 -31.89 -7.02 22.16
N MET A 271 -31.53 -8.16 21.62
CA MET A 271 -30.13 -8.44 21.21
C MET A 271 -29.69 -7.54 20.06
N ILE A 272 -30.52 -7.40 19.02
CA ILE A 272 -30.26 -6.48 17.91
C ILE A 272 -30.23 -5.03 18.43
N LYS A 273 -31.16 -4.64 19.26
CA LYS A 273 -31.22 -3.29 19.86
C LYS A 273 -29.97 -2.95 20.65
N LYS A 274 -29.42 -3.88 21.42
CA LYS A 274 -28.14 -3.72 22.12
C LYS A 274 -26.98 -3.46 21.14
N ARG A 275 -26.88 -4.24 20.06
CA ARG A 275 -25.85 -4.06 19.02
C ARG A 275 -25.97 -2.70 18.33
N VAL A 276 -27.19 -2.27 18.01
CA VAL A 276 -27.47 -0.95 17.43
C VAL A 276 -27.04 0.19 18.38
N GLN A 277 -27.28 0.05 19.68
CA GLN A 277 -26.82 1.00 20.67
C GLN A 277 -25.28 1.08 20.69
N GLN A 278 -24.59 -0.05 20.63
CA GLN A 278 -23.13 -0.12 20.57
C GLN A 278 -22.56 0.55 19.30
N VAL A 279 -23.24 0.40 18.16
CA VAL A 279 -22.88 1.13 16.92
C VAL A 279 -22.98 2.65 17.14
N ARG A 280 -24.05 3.12 17.74
CA ARG A 280 -24.22 4.55 18.04
C ARG A 280 -23.11 5.07 18.94
N GLU A 281 -22.80 4.37 20.02
CA GLU A 281 -21.74 4.74 20.95
C GLU A 281 -20.36 4.73 20.28
N PHE A 282 -20.08 3.75 19.44
CA PHE A 282 -18.84 3.69 18.65
C PHE A 282 -18.70 4.91 17.73
N ARG A 283 -19.76 5.27 17.01
CA ARG A 283 -19.74 6.41 16.07
C ARG A 283 -19.58 7.75 16.78
N LEU A 284 -20.19 7.91 17.94
CA LEU A 284 -20.07 9.15 18.76
C LEU A 284 -18.65 9.40 19.28
N LYS A 285 -17.83 8.35 19.43
CA LYS A 285 -16.42 8.46 19.85
C LYS A 285 -15.46 8.82 18.71
N SER A 286 -15.95 8.94 17.49
CA SER A 286 -15.11 9.22 16.33
C SER A 286 -14.66 10.67 16.28
N THR A 287 -13.43 10.92 15.82
CA THR A 287 -12.92 12.25 15.51
C THR A 287 -13.43 12.82 14.18
N LYS A 288 -14.04 11.97 13.35
CA LYS A 288 -14.55 12.35 12.01
C LYS A 288 -16.00 12.82 12.12
N ALA A 289 -16.27 14.09 11.82
CA ALA A 289 -17.61 14.68 11.90
C ALA A 289 -18.68 13.89 11.11
N VAL A 290 -18.33 13.35 9.94
CA VAL A 290 -19.25 12.51 9.13
C VAL A 290 -19.65 11.23 9.87
N THR A 291 -18.71 10.61 10.58
CA THR A 291 -18.98 9.40 11.37
C THR A 291 -19.84 9.73 12.58
N VAL A 292 -19.54 10.82 13.30
CA VAL A 292 -20.35 11.28 14.43
C VAL A 292 -21.80 11.53 13.98
N LYS A 293 -22.00 12.24 12.87
CA LYS A 293 -23.35 12.48 12.31
C LYS A 293 -24.09 11.17 11.97
N SER A 294 -23.39 10.14 11.54
CA SER A 294 -24.01 8.84 11.23
C SER A 294 -24.50 8.06 12.48
N ALA A 295 -24.16 8.53 13.69
CA ALA A 295 -24.68 7.97 14.94
C ALA A 295 -26.20 8.20 15.12
N ASP A 296 -26.79 9.12 14.36
CA ASP A 296 -28.24 9.37 14.35
C ASP A 296 -29.02 8.26 13.61
N SER A 297 -28.32 7.45 12.80
CA SER A 297 -28.88 6.33 12.05
C SER A 297 -28.09 5.04 12.30
N PRO A 298 -28.03 4.52 13.54
CA PRO A 298 -27.15 3.42 13.91
C PRO A 298 -27.58 2.05 13.35
N THR A 299 -28.79 1.94 12.84
CA THR A 299 -29.29 0.74 12.14
C THR A 299 -28.74 0.61 10.73
N LEU A 300 -28.22 1.69 10.14
CA LEU A 300 -27.73 1.72 8.78
C LEU A 300 -26.21 1.61 8.73
N PHE A 301 -25.69 0.99 7.68
CA PHE A 301 -24.29 1.17 7.31
C PHE A 301 -24.05 2.65 6.98
N GLN A 302 -22.89 3.18 7.33
CA GLN A 302 -22.56 4.59 7.10
C GLN A 302 -22.59 4.95 5.60
N GLN A 303 -22.20 4.01 4.74
CA GLN A 303 -22.34 4.16 3.29
C GLN A 303 -22.98 2.90 2.74
N ILE A 304 -24.13 3.06 2.10
CA ILE A 304 -24.86 1.98 1.42
C ILE A 304 -24.66 2.14 -0.08
N ARG A 305 -24.12 1.08 -0.70
CA ARG A 305 -23.87 0.97 -2.13
C ARG A 305 -24.28 -0.40 -2.66
N GLN A 306 -25.17 -1.07 -1.93
CA GLN A 306 -25.66 -2.39 -2.29
C GLN A 306 -26.44 -2.32 -3.60
N PRO A 307 -26.07 -3.10 -4.63
CA PRO A 307 -26.86 -3.22 -5.85
C PRO A 307 -28.22 -3.85 -5.58
N ASP A 308 -29.23 -3.42 -6.32
CA ASP A 308 -30.59 -3.99 -6.27
C ASP A 308 -30.75 -5.14 -7.30
N GLU A 309 -29.77 -5.36 -8.18
CA GLU A 309 -29.71 -6.41 -9.19
C GLU A 309 -28.49 -7.31 -8.98
N PRO A 310 -28.43 -8.52 -9.60
CA PRO A 310 -27.24 -9.35 -9.60
C PRO A 310 -26.01 -8.57 -10.07
N TYR A 311 -24.88 -8.74 -9.39
CA TYR A 311 -23.69 -7.97 -9.63
C TYR A 311 -22.43 -8.86 -9.69
N ILE A 312 -21.36 -8.31 -10.24
CA ILE A 312 -20.05 -8.94 -10.23
C ILE A 312 -19.25 -8.41 -9.05
N ILE A 313 -18.82 -9.32 -8.15
CA ILE A 313 -17.87 -9.00 -7.10
C ILE A 313 -16.43 -9.11 -7.64
N VAL A 314 -15.62 -8.10 -7.37
CA VAL A 314 -14.19 -8.08 -7.67
C VAL A 314 -13.45 -7.67 -6.39
N PRO A 315 -12.71 -8.58 -5.74
CA PRO A 315 -11.93 -8.25 -4.57
C PRO A 315 -10.91 -7.15 -4.86
N ARG A 316 -10.82 -6.18 -3.97
CA ARG A 316 -9.87 -5.07 -4.08
C ARG A 316 -8.42 -5.52 -3.96
N VAL A 317 -8.18 -6.57 -3.20
CA VAL A 317 -6.85 -7.14 -2.96
C VAL A 317 -6.87 -8.61 -3.28
N SER A 318 -5.83 -9.09 -3.95
CA SER A 318 -5.63 -10.49 -4.28
C SER A 318 -4.14 -10.83 -4.15
N SER A 319 -3.77 -12.10 -4.30
CA SER A 319 -2.38 -12.55 -4.28
C SER A 319 -1.72 -12.32 -5.65
N GLU A 320 -0.46 -11.86 -5.65
CA GLU A 320 0.39 -11.77 -6.84
C GLU A 320 0.63 -13.13 -7.52
N ASN A 321 0.50 -14.23 -6.77
CA ASN A 321 0.63 -15.59 -7.28
C ASN A 321 -0.60 -16.07 -8.08
N ARG A 322 -1.68 -15.27 -8.18
CA ARG A 322 -2.86 -15.62 -8.94
C ARG A 322 -2.72 -15.21 -10.39
N ARG A 323 -2.89 -16.17 -11.29
CA ARG A 323 -2.89 -15.91 -12.74
C ARG A 323 -4.05 -15.01 -13.20
N TYR A 324 -5.20 -15.09 -12.51
CA TYR A 324 -6.41 -14.34 -12.84
C TYR A 324 -6.92 -13.58 -11.62
N ILE A 325 -7.50 -12.42 -11.86
CA ILE A 325 -8.22 -11.67 -10.83
C ILE A 325 -9.45 -12.49 -10.43
N PRO A 326 -9.62 -12.84 -9.14
CA PRO A 326 -10.80 -13.54 -8.70
C PRO A 326 -12.03 -12.63 -8.86
N MET A 327 -13.08 -13.13 -9.48
CA MET A 327 -14.35 -12.43 -9.64
C MET A 327 -15.48 -13.44 -9.76
N GLY A 328 -16.69 -13.05 -9.42
CA GLY A 328 -17.85 -13.91 -9.49
C GLY A 328 -19.16 -13.13 -9.52
N TYR A 329 -20.24 -13.84 -9.83
CA TYR A 329 -21.59 -13.30 -9.76
C TYR A 329 -22.18 -13.51 -8.37
N GLU A 330 -22.84 -12.46 -7.86
CA GLU A 330 -23.55 -12.50 -6.59
C GLU A 330 -24.97 -11.94 -6.74
N SER A 331 -25.85 -12.40 -5.84
CA SER A 331 -27.19 -11.89 -5.75
C SER A 331 -27.26 -10.63 -4.87
N PRO A 332 -28.28 -9.77 -5.05
CA PRO A 332 -28.53 -8.61 -4.19
C PRO A 332 -28.69 -8.95 -2.69
N GLU A 333 -29.06 -10.20 -2.39
CA GLU A 333 -29.24 -10.70 -1.02
C GLU A 333 -27.91 -10.86 -0.26
N THR A 334 -26.79 -11.02 -0.98
CA THR A 334 -25.45 -11.05 -0.41
C THR A 334 -24.93 -9.63 -0.28
N ILE A 335 -24.63 -9.18 0.93
CA ILE A 335 -24.15 -7.83 1.18
C ILE A 335 -22.65 -7.76 0.87
N ILE A 336 -22.27 -6.84 -0.02
CA ILE A 336 -20.86 -6.59 -0.36
C ILE A 336 -20.26 -5.50 0.53
N THR A 337 -19.07 -5.74 1.08
CA THR A 337 -18.33 -4.74 1.87
C THR A 337 -16.98 -4.42 1.22
N ASP A 338 -16.48 -3.21 1.53
CA ASP A 338 -15.21 -2.67 1.03
C ASP A 338 -14.01 -3.26 1.82
#